data_4e1bb75fff7cb4e947deb3ff8dcefaa0
#
_entry.id   4e1bb75fff7cb4e947deb3ff8dcefaa0
#
_cell.length_a   1.000
_cell.length_b   1.000
_cell.length_c   1.000
_cell.angle_alpha   90.00
_cell.angle_beta   90.00
_cell.angle_gamma   90.00
#
_symmetry.space_group_name_H-M   'P 1'
#
loop_
_entity.id
_entity.type
_entity.pdbx_description
1 polymer ?
#
loop_
_entity_poly.entity_id
_entity_poly.type
_entity_poly.pdbx_seq_one_letter_code
_entity_poly.pdbx_strand_id
1 'polypeptide(L)'
;MIKAVVFDLDNTLVDFMKMKRSSIDAAVYAMIDAGLNLTYDEIKAGIEKIYEEKGIEYQLVFDALLMEYSGKIDHKILSAGIVSYRRAREANLVPYPHVTLT
;
A
#
# COMPACT_ATOMS: atom_id res chain seq x y z
N MET A 1 5.66 -33.76 1.07
CA MET A 1 4.32 -33.20 1.22
C MET A 1 4.32 -31.95 2.09
N ILE A 2 4.69 -32.11 3.34
CA ILE A 2 4.71 -31.00 4.28
C ILE A 2 5.63 -29.87 3.83
N LYS A 3 6.76 -30.22 3.26
CA LYS A 3 7.72 -29.23 2.77
C LYS A 3 7.13 -28.34 1.68
N ALA A 4 6.35 -28.91 0.79
CA ALA A 4 5.72 -28.15 -0.28
C ALA A 4 4.73 -27.12 0.27
N VAL A 5 4.00 -27.51 1.31
CA VAL A 5 3.06 -26.60 1.95
C VAL A 5 3.79 -25.41 2.58
N VAL A 6 4.94 -25.68 3.22
CA VAL A 6 5.74 -24.62 3.83
C VAL A 6 6.25 -23.66 2.78
N PHE A 7 6.73 -24.15 1.65
CA PHE A 7 7.18 -23.29 0.56
C PHE A 7 6.06 -22.43 0.01
N ASP A 8 4.87 -23.00 -0.13
CA ASP A 8 3.72 -22.25 -0.62
C ASP A 8 3.37 -21.09 0.30
N LEU A 9 3.47 -21.31 1.61
CA LEU A 9 3.22 -20.25 2.58
C LEU A 9 4.25 -19.13 2.46
N ASP A 10 5.52 -19.48 2.29
CA ASP A 10 6.58 -18.47 2.14
C ASP A 10 6.38 -17.65 0.88
N ASN A 11 6.05 -18.30 -0.23
CA ASN A 11 5.81 -17.62 -1.49
C ASN A 11 4.60 -16.68 -1.39
N THR A 12 3.55 -17.14 -0.73
CA THR A 12 2.35 -16.33 -0.53
C THR A 12 2.67 -15.08 0.28
N LEU A 13 3.48 -15.21 1.31
CA LEU A 13 3.85 -14.08 2.14
C LEU A 13 4.70 -13.07 1.36
N VAL A 14 5.66 -13.54 0.57
CA VAL A 14 6.49 -12.68 -0.27
C VAL A 14 5.64 -11.94 -1.29
N ASP A 15 4.70 -12.63 -1.94
CA ASP A 15 3.81 -12.01 -2.92
C ASP A 15 2.91 -10.96 -2.28
N PHE A 16 2.43 -11.21 -1.07
CA PHE A 16 1.63 -10.26 -0.33
C PHE A 16 2.41 -8.97 -0.05
N MET A 17 3.65 -9.11 0.40
CA MET A 17 4.49 -7.95 0.71
C MET A 17 4.83 -7.15 -0.54
N LYS A 18 5.06 -7.84 -1.64
CA LYS A 18 5.32 -7.21 -2.93
C LYS A 18 4.13 -6.41 -3.40
N MET A 19 2.95 -6.99 -3.33
CA MET A 19 1.70 -6.33 -3.69
C MET A 19 1.47 -5.10 -2.83
N LYS A 20 1.72 -5.20 -1.54
CA LYS A 20 1.53 -4.09 -0.61
C LYS A 20 2.46 -2.94 -0.93
N ARG A 21 3.72 -3.20 -1.21
CA ARG A 21 4.68 -2.15 -1.60
C ARG A 21 4.26 -1.46 -2.88
N SER A 22 3.88 -2.23 -3.87
CA SER A 22 3.42 -1.71 -5.15
C SER A 22 2.20 -0.80 -4.97
N SER A 23 1.27 -1.22 -4.14
CA SER A 23 0.06 -0.45 -3.86
C SER A 23 0.37 0.84 -3.10
N ILE A 24 1.30 0.78 -2.15
CA ILE A 24 1.75 1.96 -1.42
C ILE A 24 2.44 2.95 -2.36
N ASP A 25 3.30 2.47 -3.26
CA ASP A 25 3.97 3.34 -4.22
C ASP A 25 2.97 4.07 -5.10
N ALA A 26 1.96 3.38 -5.59
CA ALA A 26 0.90 4.00 -6.38
C ALA A 26 0.18 5.08 -5.59
N ALA A 27 -0.10 4.82 -4.32
CA ALA A 27 -0.75 5.81 -3.46
C ALA A 27 0.13 7.03 -3.23
N VAL A 28 1.43 6.82 -3.02
CA VAL A 28 2.38 7.92 -2.80
C VAL A 28 2.40 8.87 -4.00
N TYR A 29 2.54 8.32 -5.20
CA TYR A 29 2.55 9.14 -6.41
C TYR A 29 1.23 9.86 -6.63
N ALA A 30 0.12 9.20 -6.35
CA ALA A 30 -1.20 9.83 -6.49
C ALA A 30 -1.39 11.00 -5.52
N MET A 31 -0.90 10.85 -4.30
CA MET A 31 -0.99 11.92 -3.31
C MET A 31 -0.12 13.12 -3.71
N ILE A 32 1.05 12.86 -4.24
CA ILE A 32 1.92 13.93 -4.75
C ILE A 32 1.22 14.67 -5.90
N ASP A 33 0.64 13.93 -6.83
CA ASP A 33 -0.10 14.52 -7.95
C ASP A 33 -1.30 15.35 -7.47
N ALA A 34 -1.91 14.95 -6.38
CA ALA A 34 -3.07 15.66 -5.83
C ALA A 34 -2.67 16.93 -5.06
N GLY A 35 -1.39 17.16 -4.87
CA GLY A 35 -0.90 18.38 -4.24
C GLY A 35 -0.16 18.21 -2.92
N LEU A 36 0.14 16.98 -2.52
CA LEU A 36 0.92 16.77 -1.30
C LEU A 36 2.36 17.27 -1.52
N ASN A 37 2.78 18.22 -0.71
CA ASN A 37 4.06 18.91 -0.90
C ASN A 37 5.18 18.20 -0.12
N LEU A 38 5.38 16.92 -0.43
CA LEU A 38 6.43 16.11 0.16
C LEU A 38 7.06 15.27 -0.96
N THR A 39 8.31 14.87 -0.77
CA THR A 39 8.97 14.00 -1.73
C THR A 39 8.52 12.55 -1.51
N TYR A 40 8.74 11.72 -2.53
CA TYR A 40 8.47 10.29 -2.43
C TYR A 40 9.15 9.68 -1.20
N ASP A 41 10.43 9.99 -1.01
CA ASP A 41 11.19 9.41 0.11
C ASP A 41 10.66 9.86 1.47
N GLU A 42 10.25 11.12 1.59
CA GLU A 42 9.67 11.63 2.83
C GLU A 42 8.36 10.93 3.16
N ILE A 43 7.52 10.72 2.16
CA ILE A 43 6.24 10.06 2.36
C ILE A 43 6.45 8.59 2.72
N LYS A 44 7.35 7.91 2.02
CA LYS A 44 7.67 6.50 2.31
C LYS A 44 8.21 6.33 3.73
N ALA A 45 9.11 7.20 4.13
CA ALA A 45 9.67 7.15 5.50
C ALA A 45 8.57 7.35 6.54
N GLY A 46 7.65 8.28 6.29
CA GLY A 46 6.53 8.51 7.20
C GLY A 46 5.60 7.31 7.30
N ILE A 47 5.30 6.70 6.18
CA ILE A 47 4.46 5.51 6.15
C ILE A 47 5.12 4.35 6.90
N GLU A 48 6.39 4.13 6.67
CA GLU A 48 7.14 3.06 7.36
C GLU A 48 7.15 3.27 8.87
N LYS A 49 7.34 4.50 9.30
CA LYS A 49 7.31 4.84 10.71
C LYS A 49 5.95 4.53 11.33
N ILE A 50 4.88 4.87 10.64
CA ILE A 50 3.53 4.60 11.13
C ILE A 50 3.28 3.09 11.22
N TYR A 51 3.72 2.33 10.24
CA TYR A 51 3.59 0.88 10.27
C TYR A 51 4.41 0.25 11.40
N GLU A 52 5.56 0.80 11.73
CA GLU A 52 6.34 0.32 12.87
C GLU A 52 5.60 0.54 14.19
N GLU A 53 4.92 1.66 14.32
CA GLU A 53 4.18 1.99 15.54
C GLU A 53 2.84 1.27 15.63
N LYS A 54 2.11 1.16 14.53
CA LYS A 54 0.73 0.68 14.49
C LYS A 54 0.55 -0.71 13.90
N GLY A 55 1.57 -1.24 13.23
CA GLY A 55 1.47 -2.51 12.54
C GLY A 55 1.21 -2.34 11.05
N ILE A 56 1.66 -3.32 10.27
CA ILE A 56 1.60 -3.23 8.81
C ILE A 56 0.18 -3.28 8.25
N GLU A 57 -0.79 -3.70 9.05
CA GLU A 57 -2.19 -3.76 8.63
C GLU A 57 -3.01 -2.55 9.06
N TYR A 58 -2.36 -1.53 9.61
CA TYR A 58 -3.05 -0.33 10.02
C TYR A 58 -3.71 0.34 8.82
N GLN A 59 -5.03 0.46 8.85
CA GLN A 59 -5.80 0.91 7.70
C GLN A 59 -5.85 2.43 7.53
N LEU A 60 -5.54 3.18 8.58
CA LEU A 60 -5.61 4.64 8.56
C LEU A 60 -4.22 5.26 8.39
N VAL A 61 -3.31 4.57 7.70
CA VAL A 61 -1.94 5.03 7.55
C VAL A 61 -1.86 6.37 6.79
N PHE A 62 -2.68 6.56 5.78
CA PHE A 62 -2.67 7.81 5.01
C PHE A 62 -3.26 8.97 5.81
N ASP A 63 -4.30 8.70 6.60
CA ASP A 63 -4.87 9.69 7.50
C ASP A 63 -3.82 10.14 8.52
N ALA A 64 -3.13 9.20 9.14
CA ALA A 64 -2.10 9.49 10.13
C ALA A 64 -0.94 10.27 9.51
N LEU A 65 -0.55 9.90 8.30
CA LEU A 65 0.52 10.59 7.58
C LEU A 65 0.16 12.07 7.36
N LEU A 66 -1.04 12.33 6.86
CA LEU A 66 -1.47 13.70 6.59
C LEU A 66 -1.59 14.53 7.86
N MET A 67 -2.11 13.94 8.93
CA MET A 67 -2.19 14.63 10.21
C MET A 67 -0.82 15.00 10.75
N GLU A 68 0.14 14.10 10.62
CA GLU A 68 1.48 14.34 11.14
C GLU A 68 2.23 15.43 10.38
N TYR A 69 2.12 15.45 9.06
CA TYR A 69 2.91 16.37 8.23
C TYR A 69 2.19 17.65 7.87
N SER A 70 0.87 17.62 7.79
CA SER A 70 0.09 18.80 7.39
C SER A 70 -0.75 19.39 8.52
N GLY A 71 -0.87 18.68 9.63
CA GLY A 71 -1.68 19.10 10.75
C GLY A 71 -3.19 19.00 10.51
N LYS A 72 -3.60 18.60 9.33
CA LYS A 72 -5.01 18.40 8.97
C LYS A 72 -5.10 17.41 7.82
N ILE A 73 -6.26 16.82 7.65
CA ILE A 73 -6.51 15.87 6.57
C ILE A 73 -7.12 16.60 5.38
N ASP A 74 -6.40 16.62 4.27
CA ASP A 74 -6.92 17.10 3.00
C ASP A 74 -7.61 15.93 2.30
N HIS A 75 -8.93 16.01 2.19
CA HIS A 75 -9.72 14.92 1.64
C HIS A 75 -9.40 14.60 0.19
N LYS A 76 -9.00 15.59 -0.59
CA LYS A 76 -8.61 15.37 -1.98
C LYS A 76 -7.36 14.50 -2.07
N ILE A 77 -6.36 14.83 -1.27
CA ILE A 77 -5.11 14.06 -1.23
C ILE A 77 -5.36 12.68 -0.66
N LEU A 78 -6.10 12.59 0.42
CA LEU A 78 -6.44 11.32 1.05
C LEU A 78 -7.18 10.40 0.09
N SER A 79 -8.19 10.91 -0.59
CA SER A 79 -8.97 10.12 -1.55
C SER A 79 -8.11 9.63 -2.70
N ALA A 80 -7.22 10.48 -3.22
CA ALA A 80 -6.31 10.08 -4.29
C ALA A 80 -5.42 8.92 -3.86
N GLY A 81 -4.89 8.97 -2.65
CA GLY A 81 -4.06 7.90 -2.11
C GLY A 81 -4.83 6.59 -1.94
N ILE A 82 -6.00 6.66 -1.34
CA ILE A 82 -6.83 5.48 -1.11
C ILE A 82 -7.28 4.83 -2.40
N VAL A 83 -7.76 5.61 -3.35
CA VAL A 83 -8.24 5.09 -4.63
C VAL A 83 -7.12 4.41 -5.40
N SER A 84 -5.96 5.06 -5.47
CA SER A 84 -4.81 4.49 -6.17
C SER A 84 -4.28 3.23 -5.49
N TYR A 85 -4.29 3.21 -4.17
CA TYR A 85 -3.91 2.02 -3.42
C TYR A 85 -4.81 0.83 -3.77
N ARG A 86 -6.12 1.05 -3.77
CA ARG A 86 -7.09 0.02 -4.08
C ARG A 86 -6.97 -0.48 -5.51
N ARG A 87 -6.79 0.42 -6.46
CA ARG A 87 -6.64 0.06 -7.87
C ARG A 87 -5.40 -0.79 -8.10
N ALA A 88 -4.28 -0.41 -7.51
CA ALA A 88 -3.05 -1.17 -7.63
C ALA A 88 -3.19 -2.56 -7.01
N ARG A 89 -3.86 -2.64 -5.87
CA ARG A 89 -4.11 -3.91 -5.20
C ARG A 89 -4.96 -4.82 -6.07
N GLU A 90 -6.03 -4.30 -6.63
CA GLU A 90 -6.92 -5.06 -7.51
C GLU A 90 -6.21 -5.51 -8.79
N ALA A 91 -5.39 -4.65 -9.36
CA ALA A 91 -4.62 -4.99 -10.56
C ALA A 91 -3.68 -6.16 -10.31
N ASN A 92 -3.09 -6.24 -9.13
CA ASN A 92 -2.21 -7.34 -8.77
C ASN A 92 -2.95 -8.67 -8.58
N LEU A 93 -4.25 -8.62 -8.35
CA LEU A 93 -5.06 -9.81 -8.15
C LEU A 93 -5.71 -10.34 -9.43
N VAL A 94 -5.84 -9.48 -10.43
CA VAL A 94 -6.56 -9.80 -11.67
C VAL A 94 -6.04 -11.03 -12.42
N PRO A 95 -4.74 -11.26 -12.55
CA PRO A 95 -4.24 -12.38 -13.35
C PRO A 95 -4.69 -13.76 -12.88
N TYR A 96 -4.96 -13.91 -11.61
CA TYR A 96 -5.29 -15.22 -11.05
C TYR A 96 -6.59 -15.84 -11.61
N PRO A 97 -7.67 -15.10 -11.77
CA PRO A 97 -8.89 -15.68 -12.34
C PRO A 97 -8.68 -16.29 -13.73
N HIS A 98 -7.84 -15.70 -14.52
CA HIS A 98 -7.57 -16.21 -15.87
C HIS A 98 -6.88 -17.56 -15.85
N VAL A 99 -5.99 -17.74 -14.91
CA VAL A 99 -5.28 -19.00 -14.76
C VAL A 99 -6.26 -20.11 -14.41
N THR A 100 -7.23 -19.83 -13.58
CA THR A 100 -8.18 -20.84 -13.14
C THR A 100 -9.13 -21.28 -14.25
N LEU A 101 -9.36 -20.46 -15.23
CA LEU A 101 -10.23 -20.81 -16.33
C LEU A 101 -9.65 -21.87 -17.25
N THR A 102 -8.37 -22.01 -17.25
CA THR A 102 -7.74 -23.03 -18.07
C THR A 102 -7.70 -24.38 -17.35
#